data_88549fbb13a6756d7a0386cc4c9ed28a
#
_entry.id   88549fbb13a6756d7a0386cc4c9ed28a
#
_cell.length_a   1.000
_cell.length_b   1.000
_cell.length_c   1.000
_cell.angle_alpha   90.00
_cell.angle_beta   90.00
_cell.angle_gamma   90.00
#
_symmetry.space_group_name_H-M   'P 1'
#
loop_
_entity.id
_entity.type
_entity.pdbx_description
1 polymer ?
#
loop_
_entity_poly.entity_id
_entity_poly.type
_entity_poly.pdbx_seq_one_letter_code
_entity_poly.pdbx_strand_id
1 'polypeptide(L)'
;EAADNNNKALIDKLAAEFSDELANLGVRVADLEAKTDNVKWQGLIRYDWKSNNFAANPGHEKTNDGDNTVKLRFEPSMVINENWTGHARIDYDVNKDNTAADDGAEVQKIYAEGQYSKFNVKLGRFGTFSDASHGLVMDDQVTGAEFTYAPTEAWKVKATAGRTDVVNKELVTGTKTTDAATYWAVEAGYAQGKWDAGLGYHTVLDTHTNQKTNENNGSYHIVDLGVGYAFDKNVKLTGDYAWGVSQDKYKDAANNAYSIELDYKGADAADAGSWGAYVAYRQLAPFATISYTYDFGAGDAGVASLKGWEIGANYTFTKNIVATAKYFNGKDTAAVAGKDDKATGVFTRVDFLF
;
A
#
# COMPACT_ATOMS: atom_id res chain seq x y z
N GLU A 1 0.04 61.14 40.10
CA GLU A 1 -0.24 60.03 41.06
C GLU A 1 -1.70 59.55 41.00
N ALA A 2 -2.71 60.43 40.92
CA ALA A 2 -4.13 59.99 40.85
C ALA A 2 -4.49 59.30 39.54
N ALA A 3 -3.90 59.75 38.41
CA ALA A 3 -4.10 59.10 37.09
C ALA A 3 -3.44 57.72 37.01
N ASP A 4 -2.35 57.49 37.74
CA ASP A 4 -1.62 56.23 37.77
C ASP A 4 -2.38 55.16 38.59
N ASN A 5 -3.01 55.54 39.70
CA ASN A 5 -3.83 54.66 40.54
C ASN A 5 -5.13 54.21 39.81
N ASN A 6 -5.76 55.10 39.04
CA ASN A 6 -6.94 54.72 38.23
C ASN A 6 -6.60 53.76 37.09
N ASN A 7 -5.47 53.97 36.43
CA ASN A 7 -5.00 53.07 35.40
C ASN A 7 -4.63 51.71 35.95
N LYS A 8 -4.02 51.65 37.15
CA LYS A 8 -3.70 50.41 37.82
C LYS A 8 -4.94 49.61 38.22
N ALA A 9 -5.95 50.33 38.80
CA ALA A 9 -7.24 49.69 39.13
C ALA A 9 -7.98 49.16 37.92
N LEU A 10 -7.86 49.85 36.77
CA LEU A 10 -8.46 49.42 35.52
C LEU A 10 -7.74 48.19 34.94
N ILE A 11 -6.43 48.19 35.04
CA ILE A 11 -5.60 47.02 34.59
C ILE A 11 -5.91 45.80 35.48
N ASP A 12 -5.99 45.96 36.80
CA ASP A 12 -6.30 44.88 37.72
C ASP A 12 -7.71 44.34 37.48
N LYS A 13 -8.69 45.20 37.18
CA LYS A 13 -10.04 44.80 36.82
C LYS A 13 -10.10 44.03 35.51
N LEU A 14 -9.43 44.53 34.47
CA LEU A 14 -9.33 43.86 33.19
C LEU A 14 -8.62 42.52 33.32
N ALA A 15 -7.55 42.42 34.09
CA ALA A 15 -6.84 41.18 34.33
C ALA A 15 -7.72 40.12 35.03
N ALA A 16 -8.56 40.54 35.99
CA ALA A 16 -9.53 39.66 36.64
C ALA A 16 -10.63 39.20 35.67
N GLU A 17 -11.20 40.10 34.87
CA GLU A 17 -12.21 39.77 33.85
C GLU A 17 -11.63 38.79 32.77
N PHE A 18 -10.40 39.07 32.30
CA PHE A 18 -9.72 38.15 31.38
C PHE A 18 -9.38 36.78 32.01
N SER A 19 -9.06 36.75 33.29
CA SER A 19 -8.82 35.48 34.02
C SER A 19 -10.08 34.60 34.08
N ASP A 20 -11.22 35.24 34.36
CA ASP A 20 -12.50 34.54 34.41
C ASP A 20 -12.95 34.06 33.02
N GLU A 21 -12.76 34.89 31.99
CA GLU A 21 -13.05 34.48 30.61
C GLU A 21 -12.12 33.35 30.12
N LEU A 22 -10.83 33.42 30.44
CA LEU A 22 -9.87 32.36 30.15
C LEU A 22 -10.19 31.06 30.90
N ALA A 23 -10.62 31.13 32.16
CA ALA A 23 -11.07 29.98 32.91
C ALA A 23 -12.34 29.35 32.30
N ASN A 24 -13.32 30.22 31.93
CA ASN A 24 -14.52 29.77 31.23
C ASN A 24 -14.24 29.17 29.84
N LEU A 25 -13.29 29.74 29.09
CA LEU A 25 -12.82 29.19 27.84
C LEU A 25 -12.12 27.84 28.04
N GLY A 26 -11.28 27.73 29.06
CA GLY A 26 -10.60 26.48 29.43
C GLY A 26 -11.57 25.36 29.79
N VAL A 27 -12.62 25.66 30.55
CA VAL A 27 -13.69 24.68 30.86
C VAL A 27 -14.47 24.30 29.59
N ARG A 28 -14.77 25.22 28.70
CA ARG A 28 -15.47 24.94 27.44
C ARG A 28 -14.59 24.14 26.46
N VAL A 29 -13.30 24.39 26.45
CA VAL A 29 -12.35 23.60 25.64
C VAL A 29 -12.24 22.19 26.21
N ALA A 30 -12.11 22.03 27.53
CA ALA A 30 -12.08 20.73 28.18
C ALA A 30 -13.41 19.94 27.99
N ASP A 31 -14.55 20.62 28.05
CA ASP A 31 -15.86 20.03 27.74
C ASP A 31 -16.01 19.62 26.27
N LEU A 32 -15.45 20.39 25.35
CA LEU A 32 -15.40 20.07 23.94
C LEU A 32 -14.45 18.88 23.67
N GLU A 33 -13.29 18.90 24.29
CA GLU A 33 -12.33 17.77 24.20
C GLU A 33 -12.92 16.49 24.79
N ALA A 34 -13.65 16.57 25.92
CA ALA A 34 -14.34 15.42 26.51
C ALA A 34 -15.53 14.91 25.68
N LYS A 35 -16.12 15.78 24.85
CA LYS A 35 -17.22 15.45 23.91
C LYS A 35 -16.71 15.14 22.51
N THR A 36 -15.44 15.39 22.21
CA THR A 36 -14.84 15.03 20.94
C THR A 36 -14.75 13.51 20.90
N ASP A 37 -15.43 12.93 19.94
CA ASP A 37 -15.39 11.49 19.69
C ASP A 37 -13.92 11.06 19.55
N ASN A 38 -13.48 10.09 20.35
CA ASN A 38 -12.12 9.55 20.29
C ASN A 38 -11.81 8.86 18.94
N VAL A 39 -12.78 8.83 18.04
CA VAL A 39 -12.68 8.21 16.74
C VAL A 39 -12.55 9.27 15.65
N LYS A 40 -11.45 9.26 14.94
CA LYS A 40 -11.28 10.04 13.72
C LYS A 40 -11.69 9.20 12.53
N TRP A 41 -12.56 9.75 11.72
CA TRP A 41 -13.05 9.13 10.49
C TRP A 41 -12.33 9.73 9.29
N GLN A 42 -11.78 8.87 8.46
CA GLN A 42 -11.24 9.19 7.15
C GLN A 42 -11.78 8.18 6.16
N GLY A 43 -11.76 8.53 4.90
CA GLY A 43 -12.21 7.60 3.89
C GLY A 43 -12.13 8.15 2.48
N LEU A 44 -12.67 7.38 1.56
CA LEU A 44 -12.78 7.80 0.17
C LEU A 44 -13.98 7.14 -0.53
N ILE A 45 -14.45 7.82 -1.54
CA ILE A 45 -15.20 7.19 -2.63
C ILE A 45 -14.24 7.11 -3.81
N ARG A 46 -14.12 5.93 -4.42
CA ARG A 46 -13.24 5.66 -5.55
C ARG A 46 -14.02 5.11 -6.71
N TYR A 47 -13.70 5.57 -7.89
CA TYR A 47 -14.11 4.95 -9.13
C TYR A 47 -12.88 4.50 -9.90
N ASP A 48 -12.78 3.21 -10.18
CA ASP A 48 -11.73 2.60 -10.99
C ASP A 48 -12.33 2.09 -12.31
N TRP A 49 -11.60 2.32 -13.40
CA TRP A 49 -11.81 1.67 -14.67
C TRP A 49 -10.50 1.09 -15.17
N LYS A 50 -10.50 -0.19 -15.47
CA LYS A 50 -9.34 -0.93 -15.97
C LYS A 50 -9.73 -1.68 -17.23
N SER A 51 -8.88 -1.66 -18.25
CA SER A 51 -9.05 -2.46 -19.47
C SER A 51 -7.72 -3.09 -19.82
N ASN A 52 -7.68 -4.41 -19.77
CA ASN A 52 -6.50 -5.22 -20.08
C ASN A 52 -6.73 -5.97 -21.38
N ASN A 53 -5.77 -5.88 -22.30
CA ASN A 53 -5.73 -6.69 -23.51
C ASN A 53 -4.43 -7.49 -23.46
N PHE A 54 -4.47 -8.61 -22.76
CA PHE A 54 -3.35 -9.51 -22.61
C PHE A 54 -3.56 -10.74 -23.47
N ALA A 55 -2.51 -11.18 -24.14
CA ALA A 55 -2.55 -12.43 -24.88
C ALA A 55 -2.67 -13.58 -23.87
N ALA A 56 -3.74 -14.32 -24.00
CA ALA A 56 -4.07 -15.36 -23.03
C ALA A 56 -3.11 -16.56 -23.12
N ASN A 57 -2.95 -17.25 -22.00
CA ASN A 57 -2.35 -18.59 -21.92
C ASN A 57 -2.96 -19.55 -22.96
N PRO A 58 -2.25 -20.63 -23.36
CA PRO A 58 -2.72 -21.55 -24.38
C PRO A 58 -4.11 -22.11 -24.06
N GLY A 59 -5.09 -21.66 -24.81
CA GLY A 59 -6.48 -22.12 -24.66
C GLY A 59 -7.47 -21.03 -24.24
N HIS A 60 -7.03 -19.83 -23.87
CA HIS A 60 -7.92 -18.70 -23.62
C HIS A 60 -7.84 -17.70 -24.77
N GLU A 61 -8.98 -17.25 -25.24
CA GLU A 61 -9.06 -16.16 -26.21
C GLU A 61 -8.58 -14.85 -25.57
N LYS A 62 -8.16 -13.86 -26.38
CA LYS A 62 -7.84 -12.51 -25.91
C LYS A 62 -9.01 -12.01 -25.05
N THR A 63 -8.82 -11.91 -23.77
CA THR A 63 -9.82 -11.32 -22.90
C THR A 63 -9.60 -9.82 -22.89
N ASN A 64 -10.50 -9.07 -23.53
CA ASN A 64 -10.72 -7.68 -23.18
C ASN A 64 -11.42 -7.69 -21.83
N ASP A 65 -10.65 -7.71 -20.77
CA ASP A 65 -11.17 -7.64 -19.41
C ASP A 65 -11.28 -6.16 -19.04
N GLY A 66 -12.50 -5.64 -19.06
CA GLY A 66 -12.82 -4.31 -18.59
C GLY A 66 -13.47 -4.42 -17.23
N ASP A 67 -12.83 -3.88 -16.21
CA ASP A 67 -13.36 -3.85 -14.85
C ASP A 67 -13.75 -2.41 -14.47
N ASN A 68 -14.97 -2.26 -13.95
CA ASN A 68 -15.50 -1.00 -13.42
C ASN A 68 -15.86 -1.21 -11.96
N THR A 69 -15.10 -0.64 -11.06
CA THR A 69 -15.33 -0.77 -9.63
C THR A 69 -15.64 0.59 -9.00
N VAL A 70 -16.68 0.61 -8.17
CA VAL A 70 -16.95 1.72 -7.24
C VAL A 70 -16.67 1.21 -5.85
N LYS A 71 -15.79 1.91 -5.12
CA LYS A 71 -15.40 1.57 -3.75
C LYS A 71 -15.78 2.68 -2.80
N LEU A 72 -16.41 2.33 -1.68
CA LEU A 72 -16.54 3.17 -0.51
C LEU A 72 -15.64 2.61 0.59
N ARG A 73 -14.74 3.44 1.11
CA ARG A 73 -13.81 3.08 2.18
C ARG A 73 -13.99 3.96 3.39
N PHE A 74 -14.01 3.35 4.57
CA PHE A 74 -13.89 4.01 5.86
C PHE A 74 -12.64 3.53 6.60
N GLU A 75 -11.88 4.48 7.13
CA GLU A 75 -10.66 4.21 7.91
C GLU A 75 -10.75 4.93 9.26
N PRO A 76 -11.55 4.39 10.21
CA PRO A 76 -11.60 4.92 11.56
C PRO A 76 -10.30 4.64 12.32
N SER A 77 -9.85 5.62 13.09
CA SER A 77 -8.75 5.48 14.05
C SER A 77 -9.21 5.98 15.42
N MET A 78 -8.84 5.25 16.49
CA MET A 78 -9.22 5.55 17.86
C MET A 78 -8.01 5.54 18.78
N VAL A 79 -7.85 6.58 19.59
CA VAL A 79 -6.81 6.65 20.60
C VAL A 79 -7.17 5.73 21.76
N ILE A 80 -6.33 4.75 22.07
CA ILE A 80 -6.48 3.82 23.20
C ILE A 80 -5.81 4.42 24.44
N ASN A 81 -4.57 4.90 24.28
CA ASN A 81 -3.82 5.62 25.31
C ASN A 81 -2.66 6.41 24.64
N GLU A 82 -1.76 6.98 25.43
CA GLU A 82 -0.65 7.83 24.94
C GLU A 82 0.25 7.15 23.90
N ASN A 83 0.37 5.83 23.93
CA ASN A 83 1.25 5.07 23.03
C ASN A 83 0.48 4.23 22.01
N TRP A 84 -0.79 3.93 22.24
CA TRP A 84 -1.55 2.98 21.43
C TRP A 84 -2.74 3.61 20.72
N THR A 85 -2.88 3.30 19.44
CA THR A 85 -4.01 3.67 18.59
C THR A 85 -4.61 2.42 17.95
N GLY A 86 -5.93 2.31 17.98
CA GLY A 86 -6.68 1.31 17.22
C GLY A 86 -6.98 1.82 15.82
N HIS A 87 -6.91 0.94 14.84
CA HIS A 87 -7.20 1.22 13.44
C HIS A 87 -8.12 0.17 12.85
N ALA A 88 -9.03 0.59 11.98
CA ALA A 88 -9.76 -0.33 11.13
C ALA A 88 -9.84 0.23 9.70
N ARG A 89 -10.13 -0.64 8.74
CA ARG A 89 -10.48 -0.28 7.37
C ARG A 89 -11.61 -1.18 6.92
N ILE A 90 -12.69 -0.55 6.50
CA ILE A 90 -13.88 -1.21 5.98
C ILE A 90 -14.04 -0.74 4.54
N ASP A 91 -13.98 -1.66 3.60
CA ASP A 91 -14.22 -1.40 2.19
C ASP A 91 -15.59 -1.99 1.81
N TYR A 92 -16.35 -1.26 1.01
CA TYR A 92 -17.53 -1.74 0.31
C TYR A 92 -17.28 -1.55 -1.19
N ASP A 93 -17.17 -2.67 -1.90
CA ASP A 93 -16.93 -2.69 -3.33
C ASP A 93 -18.22 -3.03 -4.09
N VAL A 94 -18.50 -2.25 -5.15
CA VAL A 94 -19.53 -2.54 -6.12
C VAL A 94 -18.86 -2.71 -7.47
N ASN A 95 -18.86 -3.92 -7.98
CA ASN A 95 -18.40 -4.20 -9.33
C ASN A 95 -19.59 -4.13 -10.28
N LYS A 96 -19.53 -3.24 -11.27
CA LYS A 96 -20.66 -2.97 -12.17
C LYS A 96 -20.86 -4.03 -13.27
N ASP A 97 -19.81 -4.77 -13.59
CA ASP A 97 -19.90 -5.85 -14.59
C ASP A 97 -20.49 -7.12 -13.99
N ASN A 98 -20.99 -7.02 -12.76
CA ASN A 98 -21.32 -8.12 -11.91
C ASN A 98 -22.78 -8.56 -11.94
N THR A 99 -22.88 -9.83 -11.98
CA THR A 99 -23.98 -10.61 -11.42
C THR A 99 -23.81 -10.71 -9.89
N ALA A 100 -24.26 -9.72 -9.14
CA ALA A 100 -24.68 -9.73 -7.70
C ALA A 100 -23.90 -10.57 -6.64
N ALA A 101 -22.81 -11.25 -6.96
CA ALA A 101 -22.16 -12.20 -6.05
C ALA A 101 -21.02 -11.62 -5.20
N ASP A 102 -20.46 -10.46 -5.57
CA ASP A 102 -19.28 -9.89 -4.92
C ASP A 102 -19.52 -8.53 -4.24
N ASP A 103 -20.75 -8.05 -4.20
CA ASP A 103 -21.10 -6.81 -3.51
C ASP A 103 -21.15 -7.05 -1.99
N GLY A 104 -20.29 -6.43 -1.24
CA GLY A 104 -20.28 -6.60 0.20
C GLY A 104 -19.34 -5.66 0.95
N ALA A 105 -19.63 -5.50 2.25
CA ALA A 105 -18.73 -4.82 3.15
C ALA A 105 -17.69 -5.81 3.70
N GLU A 106 -16.43 -5.48 3.59
CA GLU A 106 -15.33 -6.30 4.07
C GLU A 106 -14.45 -5.51 5.04
N VAL A 107 -14.09 -6.15 6.17
CA VAL A 107 -13.11 -5.60 7.09
C VAL A 107 -11.72 -5.95 6.60
N GLN A 108 -11.10 -5.02 5.88
CA GLN A 108 -9.78 -5.19 5.29
C GLN A 108 -8.65 -5.14 6.33
N LYS A 109 -8.77 -4.25 7.31
CA LYS A 109 -7.78 -4.09 8.38
C LYS A 109 -8.48 -3.90 9.72
N ILE A 110 -7.91 -4.48 10.77
CA ILE A 110 -8.25 -4.23 12.16
C ILE A 110 -7.04 -4.56 13.03
N TYR A 111 -6.41 -3.54 13.61
CA TYR A 111 -5.17 -3.70 14.36
C TYR A 111 -4.99 -2.60 15.40
N ALA A 112 -4.13 -2.87 16.37
CA ALA A 112 -3.61 -1.88 17.30
C ALA A 112 -2.16 -1.54 16.92
N GLU A 113 -1.82 -0.25 16.98
CA GLU A 113 -0.49 0.27 16.71
C GLU A 113 0.05 0.97 17.94
N GLY A 114 1.22 0.51 18.41
CA GLY A 114 1.94 1.08 19.54
C GLY A 114 3.15 1.86 19.06
N GLN A 115 3.22 3.15 19.38
CA GLN A 115 4.32 4.05 19.03
C GLN A 115 5.13 4.40 20.28
N TYR A 116 6.43 4.10 20.23
CA TYR A 116 7.40 4.44 21.24
C TYR A 116 8.57 5.19 20.60
N SER A 117 9.43 5.84 21.38
CA SER A 117 10.49 6.72 20.85
C SER A 117 11.20 6.20 19.59
N LYS A 118 11.64 4.93 19.61
CA LYS A 118 12.39 4.30 18.51
C LYS A 118 11.72 3.03 17.97
N PHE A 119 10.58 2.67 18.52
CA PHE A 119 9.89 1.43 18.22
C PHE A 119 8.46 1.72 17.77
N ASN A 120 8.03 0.98 16.77
CA ASN A 120 6.63 0.87 16.39
C ASN A 120 6.25 -0.60 16.38
N VAL A 121 5.06 -0.92 16.87
CA VAL A 121 4.53 -2.29 16.91
C VAL A 121 3.11 -2.27 16.37
N LYS A 122 2.80 -3.16 15.43
CA LYS A 122 1.43 -3.41 14.98
C LYS A 122 1.01 -4.82 15.33
N LEU A 123 -0.22 -4.99 15.83
CA LEU A 123 -0.80 -6.27 16.21
C LEU A 123 -2.22 -6.37 15.66
N GLY A 124 -2.52 -7.40 14.90
CA GLY A 124 -3.82 -7.66 14.28
C GLY A 124 -3.73 -7.92 12.78
N ARG A 125 -4.75 -7.52 12.00
CA ARG A 125 -4.74 -7.53 10.54
C ARG A 125 -4.40 -6.14 10.03
N PHE A 126 -3.22 -5.95 9.51
CA PHE A 126 -2.68 -4.66 9.05
C PHE A 126 -2.06 -4.78 7.66
N GLY A 127 -1.92 -3.63 6.97
CA GLY A 127 -1.15 -3.58 5.73
C GLY A 127 0.35 -3.60 6.01
N THR A 128 1.09 -4.43 5.28
CA THR A 128 2.54 -4.42 5.25
C THR A 128 3.03 -4.08 3.84
N PHE A 129 4.14 -3.39 3.76
CA PHE A 129 4.72 -2.89 2.51
C PHE A 129 6.21 -3.23 2.50
N SER A 130 6.74 -3.73 1.37
CA SER A 130 8.17 -3.98 1.23
C SER A 130 8.93 -2.66 1.06
N ASP A 131 9.30 -2.04 2.18
CA ASP A 131 10.03 -0.77 2.19
C ASP A 131 11.39 -0.89 1.47
N ALA A 132 12.00 -2.07 1.54
CA ALA A 132 13.30 -2.35 0.94
C ALA A 132 13.31 -2.22 -0.58
N SER A 133 12.19 -2.49 -1.24
CA SER A 133 12.04 -2.47 -2.70
C SER A 133 10.82 -1.67 -3.16
N HIS A 134 10.45 -0.62 -2.44
CA HIS A 134 9.38 0.33 -2.79
C HIS A 134 8.06 -0.34 -3.21
N GLY A 135 7.71 -1.46 -2.54
CA GLY A 135 6.48 -2.21 -2.80
C GLY A 135 6.55 -3.23 -3.95
N LEU A 136 7.73 -3.53 -4.48
CA LEU A 136 7.89 -4.54 -5.54
C LEU A 136 7.49 -5.94 -5.07
N VAL A 137 7.77 -6.29 -3.81
CA VAL A 137 7.54 -7.64 -3.29
C VAL A 137 6.22 -7.77 -2.56
N MET A 138 5.89 -6.82 -1.68
CA MET A 138 4.72 -6.90 -0.80
C MET A 138 4.08 -5.53 -0.56
N ASP A 139 2.78 -5.44 -0.83
CA ASP A 139 1.89 -4.33 -0.50
C ASP A 139 0.48 -4.89 -0.27
N ASP A 140 0.29 -5.58 0.87
CA ASP A 140 -1.01 -6.15 1.20
C ASP A 140 -1.16 -6.47 2.70
N GLN A 141 -2.23 -7.17 3.08
CA GLN A 141 -2.54 -7.43 4.48
C GLN A 141 -1.86 -8.68 5.03
N VAL A 142 -1.42 -8.55 6.29
CA VAL A 142 -0.95 -9.66 7.12
C VAL A 142 -1.73 -9.65 8.43
N THR A 143 -2.18 -10.82 8.86
CA THR A 143 -2.73 -11.02 10.21
C THR A 143 -1.63 -11.58 11.10
N GLY A 144 -1.13 -10.76 12.02
CA GLY A 144 0.03 -11.10 12.84
C GLY A 144 0.59 -9.94 13.63
N ALA A 145 1.92 -9.81 13.59
CA ALA A 145 2.67 -8.75 14.24
C ALA A 145 3.71 -8.15 13.30
N GLU A 146 3.93 -6.85 13.40
CA GLU A 146 5.01 -6.11 12.76
C GLU A 146 5.73 -5.27 13.81
N PHE A 147 7.05 -5.32 13.80
CA PHE A 147 7.92 -4.56 14.68
C PHE A 147 8.88 -3.74 13.83
N THR A 148 8.93 -2.44 14.09
CA THR A 148 9.87 -1.53 13.44
C THR A 148 10.76 -0.88 14.47
N TYR A 149 12.07 -0.85 14.23
CA TYR A 149 13.06 -0.19 15.03
C TYR A 149 13.83 0.84 14.21
N ALA A 150 13.81 2.08 14.63
CA ALA A 150 14.54 3.19 14.01
C ALA A 150 15.62 3.71 15.00
N PRO A 151 16.84 3.13 14.99
CA PRO A 151 17.92 3.56 15.88
C PRO A 151 18.32 5.02 15.67
N THR A 152 18.23 5.49 14.43
CA THR A 152 18.43 6.87 14.01
C THR A 152 17.36 7.29 13.00
N GLU A 153 17.31 8.54 12.63
CA GLU A 153 16.41 9.03 11.56
C GLU A 153 16.72 8.43 10.18
N ALA A 154 17.98 8.00 9.97
CA ALA A 154 18.43 7.45 8.71
C ALA A 154 18.21 5.94 8.57
N TRP A 155 18.17 5.20 9.67
CA TRP A 155 18.10 3.73 9.64
C TRP A 155 16.79 3.21 10.22
N LYS A 156 16.22 2.25 9.52
CA LYS A 156 15.02 1.51 9.94
C LYS A 156 15.23 0.02 9.71
N VAL A 157 14.86 -0.79 10.70
CA VAL A 157 14.76 -2.25 10.58
C VAL A 157 13.33 -2.64 10.88
N LYS A 158 12.74 -3.46 10.02
CA LYS A 158 11.36 -3.95 10.16
C LYS A 158 11.34 -5.47 10.14
N ALA A 159 10.56 -6.08 11.01
CA ALA A 159 10.29 -7.51 11.04
C ALA A 159 8.78 -7.72 11.08
N THR A 160 8.27 -8.53 10.16
CA THR A 160 6.85 -8.87 10.04
C THR A 160 6.70 -10.38 10.13
N ALA A 161 5.69 -10.85 10.88
CA ALA A 161 5.36 -12.27 10.95
C ALA A 161 3.85 -12.46 11.13
N GLY A 162 3.28 -13.38 10.37
CA GLY A 162 1.84 -13.65 10.43
C GLY A 162 1.37 -14.58 9.31
N ARG A 163 0.13 -14.39 8.94
CA ARG A 163 -0.53 -15.11 7.85
C ARG A 163 -1.06 -14.13 6.81
N THR A 164 -0.91 -14.47 5.54
CA THR A 164 -1.45 -13.72 4.40
C THR A 164 -2.21 -14.65 3.46
N ASP A 165 -3.28 -14.14 2.87
CA ASP A 165 -4.10 -14.81 1.85
C ASP A 165 -3.71 -14.43 0.41
N VAL A 166 -2.90 -13.39 0.26
CA VAL A 166 -2.42 -12.85 -1.03
C VAL A 166 -1.24 -13.62 -1.61
N VAL A 167 -1.33 -14.92 -1.70
CA VAL A 167 -0.29 -15.70 -2.38
C VAL A 167 -0.83 -16.16 -3.72
N ASN A 168 -0.11 -15.87 -4.80
CA ASN A 168 -0.44 -16.29 -6.17
C ASN A 168 -0.37 -17.83 -6.34
N LYS A 169 -1.14 -18.57 -5.54
CA LYS A 169 -1.19 -20.02 -5.53
C LYS A 169 -1.71 -20.60 -6.85
N GLU A 170 -2.62 -19.88 -7.51
CA GLU A 170 -3.24 -20.33 -8.75
C GLU A 170 -2.23 -20.45 -9.89
N LEU A 171 -1.24 -19.57 -9.94
CA LEU A 171 -0.14 -19.61 -10.92
C LEU A 171 0.85 -20.74 -10.65
N VAL A 172 0.95 -21.19 -9.40
CA VAL A 172 1.93 -22.19 -8.96
C VAL A 172 1.37 -23.61 -9.01
N THR A 173 0.10 -23.79 -8.69
CA THR A 173 -0.50 -25.11 -8.51
C THR A 173 -1.66 -25.41 -9.47
N GLY A 174 -2.16 -24.41 -10.19
CA GLY A 174 -3.39 -24.51 -11.00
C GLY A 174 -4.65 -24.78 -10.16
N THR A 175 -4.57 -24.64 -8.84
CA THR A 175 -5.67 -24.89 -7.93
C THR A 175 -5.89 -23.68 -7.03
N LYS A 176 -7.05 -23.05 -7.13
CA LYS A 176 -7.45 -21.97 -6.24
C LYS A 176 -7.57 -22.53 -4.81
N THR A 177 -6.68 -22.14 -3.93
CA THR A 177 -6.76 -22.48 -2.50
C THR A 177 -7.13 -21.23 -1.72
N THR A 178 -8.11 -21.35 -0.85
CA THR A 178 -8.59 -20.25 0.03
C THR A 178 -7.78 -20.13 1.32
N ASP A 179 -6.75 -20.94 1.48
CA ASP A 179 -6.03 -21.03 2.74
C ASP A 179 -4.87 -20.04 2.81
N ALA A 180 -4.84 -19.27 3.89
CA ALA A 180 -3.78 -18.31 4.15
C ALA A 180 -2.43 -19.01 4.38
N ALA A 181 -1.35 -18.48 3.79
CA ALA A 181 0.01 -18.93 4.00
C ALA A 181 0.67 -18.27 5.22
N THR A 182 1.65 -18.92 5.81
CA THR A 182 2.52 -18.29 6.81
C THR A 182 3.51 -17.38 6.08
N TYR A 183 3.60 -16.14 6.54
CA TYR A 183 4.50 -15.13 5.99
C TYR A 183 5.38 -14.55 7.10
N TRP A 184 6.65 -14.36 6.80
CA TRP A 184 7.53 -13.51 7.60
C TRP A 184 8.56 -12.81 6.73
N ALA A 185 8.98 -11.65 7.17
CA ALA A 185 9.96 -10.82 6.48
C ALA A 185 10.85 -10.08 7.48
N VAL A 186 12.07 -9.79 7.06
CA VAL A 186 12.98 -8.85 7.74
C VAL A 186 13.54 -7.91 6.68
N GLU A 187 13.44 -6.62 6.96
CA GLU A 187 13.89 -5.57 6.06
C GLU A 187 14.78 -4.57 6.81
N ALA A 188 15.80 -4.07 6.15
CA ALA A 188 16.63 -2.95 6.61
C ALA A 188 16.60 -1.85 5.56
N GLY A 189 16.32 -0.62 5.99
CA GLY A 189 16.25 0.56 5.16
C GLY A 189 17.17 1.67 5.65
N TYR A 190 17.69 2.42 4.71
CA TYR A 190 18.48 3.63 4.94
C TYR A 190 17.94 4.77 4.09
N ALA A 191 17.68 5.92 4.69
CA ALA A 191 17.27 7.13 3.99
C ALA A 191 17.96 8.34 4.57
N GLN A 192 18.79 9.02 3.79
CA GLN A 192 19.47 10.25 4.19
C GLN A 192 19.76 11.15 3.00
N GLY A 193 19.42 12.42 3.13
CA GLY A 193 19.62 13.42 2.09
C GLY A 193 18.83 13.11 0.83
N LYS A 194 19.53 12.81 -0.27
CA LYS A 194 18.91 12.50 -1.57
C LYS A 194 18.76 11.00 -1.84
N TRP A 195 19.27 10.15 -0.97
CA TRP A 195 19.35 8.72 -1.14
C TRP A 195 18.41 7.99 -0.21
N ASP A 196 17.76 6.99 -0.73
CA ASP A 196 17.16 5.90 0.03
C ASP A 196 17.62 4.55 -0.55
N ALA A 197 17.77 3.56 0.30
CA ALA A 197 18.15 2.21 -0.09
C ALA A 197 17.61 1.20 0.92
N GLY A 198 17.33 -0.02 0.47
CA GLY A 198 16.83 -1.08 1.32
C GLY A 198 17.28 -2.46 0.87
N LEU A 199 17.25 -3.39 1.81
CA LEU A 199 17.46 -4.82 1.61
C LEU A 199 16.42 -5.58 2.42
N GLY A 200 15.74 -6.52 1.78
CA GLY A 200 14.69 -7.33 2.39
C GLY A 200 14.90 -8.82 2.15
N TYR A 201 14.33 -9.61 3.05
CA TYR A 201 14.19 -11.04 2.92
C TYR A 201 12.78 -11.45 3.34
N HIS A 202 12.07 -12.10 2.45
CA HIS A 202 10.69 -12.52 2.64
C HIS A 202 10.57 -14.03 2.50
N THR A 203 9.70 -14.63 3.29
CA THR A 203 9.42 -16.06 3.23
C THR A 203 7.92 -16.30 3.27
N VAL A 204 7.47 -17.12 2.35
CA VAL A 204 6.11 -17.67 2.35
C VAL A 204 6.20 -19.16 2.54
N LEU A 205 5.57 -19.66 3.61
CA LEU A 205 5.49 -21.07 3.92
C LEU A 205 4.06 -21.53 3.68
N ASP A 206 3.89 -22.37 2.67
CA ASP A 206 2.63 -23.08 2.48
C ASP A 206 2.64 -24.35 3.31
N THR A 207 1.90 -24.36 4.40
CA THR A 207 1.81 -25.46 5.34
C THR A 207 0.84 -26.57 4.91
N HIS A 208 0.16 -26.41 3.78
CA HIS A 208 -0.80 -27.40 3.32
C HIS A 208 -0.10 -28.52 2.55
N THR A 209 0.04 -29.65 3.23
CA THR A 209 0.36 -30.93 2.62
C THR A 209 -0.85 -31.37 1.78
N ASN A 210 -0.68 -31.54 0.49
CA ASN A 210 -1.69 -32.21 -0.30
C ASN A 210 -1.76 -33.67 0.21
N GLN A 211 -2.80 -33.98 0.98
CA GLN A 211 -2.96 -35.31 1.61
C GLN A 211 -3.02 -36.44 0.59
N LYS A 212 -3.27 -36.17 -0.70
CA LYS A 212 -3.31 -37.17 -1.76
C LYS A 212 -1.93 -37.50 -2.37
N THR A 213 -1.01 -36.53 -2.38
CA THR A 213 0.30 -36.69 -3.05
C THR A 213 1.47 -36.70 -2.08
N ASN A 214 1.24 -36.41 -0.80
CA ASN A 214 2.28 -36.24 0.22
C ASN A 214 3.38 -35.22 -0.16
N GLU A 215 3.06 -34.32 -1.10
CA GLU A 215 3.94 -33.24 -1.53
C GLU A 215 3.64 -32.00 -0.72
N ASN A 216 4.65 -31.46 -0.05
CA ASN A 216 4.62 -30.12 0.50
C ASN A 216 4.49 -29.14 -0.67
N ASN A 217 3.49 -28.27 -0.65
CA ASN A 217 3.28 -27.25 -1.68
C ASN A 217 4.38 -26.19 -1.72
N GLY A 218 5.44 -26.39 -0.97
CA GLY A 218 6.69 -25.68 -1.04
C GLY A 218 6.67 -24.31 -0.35
N SER A 219 7.76 -24.01 0.28
CA SER A 219 8.11 -22.65 0.70
C SER A 219 8.86 -21.95 -0.42
N TYR A 220 8.66 -20.65 -0.57
CA TYR A 220 9.53 -19.83 -1.39
C TYR A 220 10.05 -18.63 -0.62
N HIS A 221 11.25 -18.22 -0.98
CA HIS A 221 11.99 -17.16 -0.33
C HIS A 221 12.33 -16.11 -1.38
N ILE A 222 12.24 -14.85 -1.00
CA ILE A 222 12.54 -13.73 -1.88
C ILE A 222 13.56 -12.85 -1.17
N VAL A 223 14.61 -12.48 -1.89
CA VAL A 223 15.53 -11.43 -1.49
C VAL A 223 15.26 -10.23 -2.39
N ASP A 224 15.14 -9.06 -1.82
CA ASP A 224 14.88 -7.85 -2.56
C ASP A 224 15.79 -6.70 -2.12
N LEU A 225 16.03 -5.80 -3.04
CA LEU A 225 16.77 -4.57 -2.81
C LEU A 225 16.16 -3.44 -3.62
N GLY A 226 16.27 -2.24 -3.10
CA GLY A 226 15.85 -1.03 -3.79
C GLY A 226 16.81 0.12 -3.49
N VAL A 227 16.90 1.05 -4.43
CA VAL A 227 17.65 2.29 -4.30
C VAL A 227 16.88 3.42 -4.96
N GLY A 228 16.69 4.52 -4.24
CA GLY A 228 16.10 5.75 -4.74
C GLY A 228 17.09 6.92 -4.68
N TYR A 229 17.02 7.79 -5.69
CA TYR A 229 17.79 9.03 -5.72
C TYR A 229 16.91 10.21 -6.15
N ALA A 230 16.76 11.20 -5.27
CA ALA A 230 16.09 12.44 -5.56
C ALA A 230 17.09 13.46 -6.14
N PHE A 231 16.99 13.73 -7.44
CA PHE A 231 17.81 14.76 -8.11
C PHE A 231 17.52 16.13 -7.51
N ASP A 232 16.25 16.43 -7.35
CA ASP A 232 15.72 17.61 -6.68
C ASP A 232 14.33 17.29 -6.06
N LYS A 233 13.59 18.31 -5.65
CA LYS A 233 12.24 18.15 -5.06
C LYS A 233 11.17 17.63 -6.04
N ASN A 234 11.46 17.62 -7.34
CA ASN A 234 10.50 17.26 -8.37
C ASN A 234 10.85 15.95 -9.10
N VAL A 235 12.12 15.54 -9.09
CA VAL A 235 12.59 14.40 -9.90
C VAL A 235 13.22 13.35 -8.99
N LYS A 236 12.67 12.14 -9.01
CA LYS A 236 13.22 10.97 -8.31
C LYS A 236 13.38 9.81 -9.31
N LEU A 237 14.50 9.11 -9.22
CA LEU A 237 14.75 7.84 -9.90
C LEU A 237 14.77 6.73 -8.85
N THR A 238 14.01 5.67 -9.10
CA THR A 238 13.96 4.49 -8.25
C THR A 238 14.33 3.26 -9.06
N GLY A 239 15.11 2.36 -8.48
CA GLY A 239 15.47 1.07 -9.07
C GLY A 239 15.34 -0.04 -8.04
N ASP A 240 14.55 -1.06 -8.35
CA ASP A 240 14.25 -2.19 -7.48
C ASP A 240 14.55 -3.50 -8.16
N TYR A 241 14.99 -4.48 -7.41
CA TYR A 241 15.23 -5.82 -7.87
C TYR A 241 14.85 -6.83 -6.79
N ALA A 242 14.16 -7.90 -7.19
CA ALA A 242 13.83 -9.02 -6.34
C ALA A 242 14.12 -10.34 -7.05
N TRP A 243 14.61 -11.33 -6.29
CA TRP A 243 14.80 -12.67 -6.83
C TRP A 243 14.30 -13.72 -5.85
N GLY A 244 13.58 -14.70 -6.39
CA GLY A 244 13.14 -15.87 -5.67
C GLY A 244 14.27 -16.87 -5.51
N VAL A 245 14.55 -17.22 -4.27
CA VAL A 245 15.45 -18.32 -3.89
C VAL A 245 14.58 -19.54 -3.63
N SER A 246 14.08 -20.16 -4.71
CA SER A 246 13.15 -21.28 -4.57
C SER A 246 13.85 -22.63 -4.61
N GLN A 247 13.19 -23.62 -4.02
CA GLN A 247 13.62 -25.03 -4.07
C GLN A 247 13.51 -25.60 -5.50
N ASP A 248 14.15 -26.72 -5.73
CA ASP A 248 14.33 -27.40 -7.03
C ASP A 248 13.08 -27.55 -7.93
N LYS A 249 11.89 -27.55 -7.34
CA LYS A 249 10.61 -27.74 -8.04
C LYS A 249 10.26 -26.59 -9.01
N TYR A 250 10.81 -25.39 -8.80
CA TYR A 250 10.46 -24.18 -9.57
C TYR A 250 11.66 -23.54 -10.29
N LYS A 251 12.72 -24.31 -10.52
CA LYS A 251 13.97 -23.82 -11.13
C LYS A 251 13.79 -23.18 -12.51
N ASP A 252 12.81 -23.63 -13.28
CA ASP A 252 12.53 -23.16 -14.62
C ASP A 252 11.45 -22.05 -14.67
N ALA A 253 10.88 -21.69 -13.52
CA ALA A 253 9.87 -20.63 -13.43
C ALA A 253 10.53 -19.26 -13.35
N ALA A 254 9.82 -18.23 -13.82
CA ALA A 254 10.27 -16.84 -13.70
C ALA A 254 10.43 -16.46 -12.22
N ASN A 255 11.67 -16.22 -11.79
CA ASN A 255 12.06 -16.03 -10.39
C ASN A 255 12.74 -14.67 -10.14
N ASN A 256 12.60 -13.73 -11.05
CA ASN A 256 13.12 -12.37 -10.87
C ASN A 256 12.07 -11.32 -11.20
N ALA A 257 12.07 -10.26 -10.44
CA ALA A 257 11.25 -9.07 -10.67
C ALA A 257 12.13 -7.82 -10.55
N TYR A 258 11.81 -6.79 -11.28
CA TYR A 258 12.47 -5.50 -11.16
C TYR A 258 11.55 -4.36 -11.59
N SER A 259 11.82 -3.17 -11.07
CA SER A 259 11.22 -1.92 -11.48
C SER A 259 12.31 -0.85 -11.59
N ILE A 260 12.26 -0.08 -12.66
CA ILE A 260 13.02 1.17 -12.80
C ILE A 260 11.99 2.25 -13.11
N GLU A 261 11.89 3.26 -12.25
CA GLU A 261 10.87 4.29 -12.33
C GLU A 261 11.49 5.68 -12.19
N LEU A 262 11.12 6.57 -13.09
CA LEU A 262 11.45 7.99 -13.04
C LEU A 262 10.19 8.79 -12.81
N ASP A 263 10.12 9.44 -11.66
CA ASP A 263 9.02 10.27 -11.22
C ASP A 263 9.31 11.74 -11.46
N TYR A 264 8.28 12.47 -11.87
CA TYR A 264 8.28 13.92 -11.94
C TYR A 264 7.12 14.48 -11.14
N LYS A 265 7.43 15.23 -10.07
CA LYS A 265 6.45 15.80 -9.12
C LYS A 265 5.56 14.73 -8.48
N GLY A 266 4.34 15.10 -8.16
CA GLY A 266 3.28 14.29 -7.58
C GLY A 266 2.03 15.14 -7.38
N ALA A 267 0.85 14.56 -7.49
CA ALA A 267 -0.39 15.22 -7.09
C ALA A 267 -0.50 15.18 -5.55
N ASP A 268 -0.81 16.33 -4.97
CA ASP A 268 -1.17 16.47 -3.56
C ASP A 268 -2.68 16.75 -3.47
N ALA A 269 -3.39 15.86 -2.76
CA ALA A 269 -4.84 15.99 -2.61
C ALA A 269 -5.27 17.31 -1.93
N ALA A 270 -4.41 17.91 -1.11
CA ALA A 270 -4.66 19.19 -0.46
C ALA A 270 -4.42 20.40 -1.37
N ASP A 271 -3.65 20.25 -2.47
CA ASP A 271 -3.23 21.31 -3.37
C ASP A 271 -3.89 21.16 -4.75
N ALA A 272 -4.96 21.93 -4.97
CA ALA A 272 -5.67 21.94 -6.24
C ALA A 272 -4.78 22.43 -7.38
N GLY A 273 -4.76 21.69 -8.49
CA GLY A 273 -3.90 21.95 -9.64
C GLY A 273 -2.52 21.26 -9.56
N SER A 274 -2.17 20.64 -8.44
CA SER A 274 -0.97 19.82 -8.36
C SER A 274 -1.08 18.60 -9.26
N TRP A 275 0.06 18.17 -9.81
CA TRP A 275 0.14 17.03 -10.71
C TRP A 275 1.49 16.34 -10.66
N GLY A 276 1.52 15.10 -11.10
CA GLY A 276 2.72 14.33 -11.30
C GLY A 276 2.59 13.39 -12.47
N ALA A 277 3.74 12.89 -12.92
CA ALA A 277 3.80 11.87 -13.96
C ALA A 277 5.03 10.99 -13.73
N TYR A 278 4.98 9.77 -14.25
CA TYR A 278 6.11 8.86 -14.20
C TYR A 278 6.22 8.03 -15.47
N VAL A 279 7.41 7.49 -15.68
CA VAL A 279 7.67 6.44 -16.64
C VAL A 279 8.42 5.31 -15.92
N ALA A 280 8.00 4.09 -16.15
CA ALA A 280 8.61 2.92 -15.55
C ALA A 280 8.85 1.80 -16.56
N TYR A 281 9.86 0.98 -16.30
CA TYR A 281 10.04 -0.29 -16.96
C TYR A 281 10.11 -1.40 -15.93
N ARG A 282 9.19 -2.35 -16.02
CA ARG A 282 9.01 -3.38 -14.99
C ARG A 282 9.02 -4.78 -15.57
N GLN A 283 9.49 -5.72 -14.78
CA GLN A 283 9.23 -7.14 -14.93
C GLN A 283 8.72 -7.66 -13.61
N LEU A 284 7.56 -8.32 -13.63
CA LEU A 284 6.93 -8.91 -12.46
C LEU A 284 6.78 -10.40 -12.68
N ALA A 285 7.22 -11.19 -11.71
CA ALA A 285 7.21 -12.64 -11.80
C ALA A 285 6.73 -13.27 -10.48
N PRO A 286 5.92 -14.35 -10.53
CA PRO A 286 5.18 -14.87 -9.38
C PRO A 286 6.06 -15.41 -8.25
N PHE A 287 7.29 -15.84 -8.55
CA PHE A 287 8.22 -16.36 -7.54
C PHE A 287 9.21 -15.31 -6.99
N ALA A 288 9.13 -14.08 -7.48
CA ALA A 288 9.91 -12.95 -6.99
C ALA A 288 9.03 -11.83 -6.41
N THR A 289 7.70 -12.02 -6.41
CA THR A 289 6.73 -11.10 -5.82
C THR A 289 5.67 -11.88 -5.04
N ILE A 290 5.05 -11.24 -4.06
CA ILE A 290 3.94 -11.79 -3.28
C ILE A 290 2.66 -11.04 -3.65
N SER A 291 2.65 -9.74 -3.41
CA SER A 291 1.60 -8.79 -3.79
C SER A 291 2.28 -7.44 -3.98
N TYR A 292 2.53 -7.07 -5.22
CA TYR A 292 3.21 -5.82 -5.57
C TYR A 292 2.24 -4.63 -5.57
N THR A 293 2.77 -3.41 -5.46
CA THR A 293 1.97 -2.16 -5.38
C THR A 293 1.41 -1.68 -6.73
N TYR A 294 1.74 -2.33 -7.85
CA TYR A 294 1.41 -1.86 -9.19
C TYR A 294 0.02 -2.31 -9.66
N ASP A 295 -0.67 -1.47 -10.46
CA ASP A 295 -2.01 -1.77 -10.98
C ASP A 295 -2.00 -2.74 -12.19
N PHE A 296 -0.85 -2.92 -12.87
CA PHE A 296 -0.68 -3.94 -13.90
C PHE A 296 0.34 -4.97 -13.46
N GLY A 297 0.01 -6.25 -13.58
CA GLY A 297 0.92 -7.26 -13.11
C GLY A 297 0.59 -8.70 -13.49
N ALA A 298 1.43 -9.62 -13.03
CA ALA A 298 1.20 -11.04 -13.10
C ALA A 298 -0.07 -11.41 -12.32
N GLY A 299 -0.92 -12.24 -12.89
CA GLY A 299 -2.25 -12.58 -12.37
C GLY A 299 -3.39 -11.84 -13.08
N ASP A 300 -3.14 -10.67 -13.65
CA ASP A 300 -4.12 -10.01 -14.50
C ASP A 300 -4.38 -10.83 -15.76
N ALA A 301 -5.64 -11.13 -16.03
CA ALA A 301 -6.08 -11.92 -17.19
C ALA A 301 -5.33 -13.26 -17.36
N GLY A 302 -4.85 -13.88 -16.26
CA GLY A 302 -4.15 -15.16 -16.28
C GLY A 302 -2.69 -15.11 -16.78
N VAL A 303 -2.07 -13.94 -16.83
CA VAL A 303 -0.66 -13.76 -17.20
C VAL A 303 0.24 -14.18 -16.07
N ALA A 304 1.18 -15.08 -16.32
CA ALA A 304 2.08 -15.60 -15.29
C ALA A 304 3.26 -14.65 -15.00
N SER A 305 3.73 -13.87 -15.97
CA SER A 305 4.85 -12.94 -15.81
C SER A 305 4.73 -11.79 -16.80
N LEU A 306 4.72 -10.57 -16.30
CA LEU A 306 4.52 -9.37 -17.09
C LEU A 306 5.80 -8.54 -17.18
N LYS A 307 6.15 -8.08 -18.39
CA LYS A 307 7.31 -7.20 -18.63
C LYS A 307 6.97 -6.11 -19.63
N GLY A 308 7.25 -4.86 -19.30
CA GLY A 308 6.97 -3.77 -20.22
C GLY A 308 7.18 -2.39 -19.64
N TRP A 309 6.79 -1.40 -20.45
CA TRP A 309 6.77 0.01 -20.09
C TRP A 309 5.42 0.40 -19.54
N GLU A 310 5.45 1.24 -18.51
CA GLU A 310 4.27 1.89 -17.95
C GLU A 310 4.51 3.40 -17.89
N ILE A 311 3.52 4.16 -18.28
CA ILE A 311 3.46 5.60 -18.07
C ILE A 311 2.21 5.92 -17.25
N GLY A 312 2.34 6.83 -16.31
CA GLY A 312 1.21 7.26 -15.49
C GLY A 312 1.28 8.74 -15.18
N ALA A 313 0.12 9.29 -14.87
CA ALA A 313 -0.01 10.65 -14.39
C ALA A 313 -1.15 10.76 -13.38
N ASN A 314 -1.03 11.69 -12.46
CA ASN A 314 -2.05 12.07 -11.52
C ASN A 314 -2.26 13.60 -11.49
N TYR A 315 -3.48 14.02 -11.16
CA TYR A 315 -3.87 15.42 -11.13
C TYR A 315 -4.93 15.68 -10.06
N THR A 316 -4.75 16.71 -9.26
CA THR A 316 -5.73 17.15 -8.26
C THR A 316 -6.62 18.24 -8.86
N PHE A 317 -7.86 17.91 -9.21
CA PHE A 317 -8.80 18.86 -9.81
C PHE A 317 -9.22 19.95 -8.84
N THR A 318 -9.52 19.55 -7.63
CA THR A 318 -9.82 20.41 -6.49
C THR A 318 -9.39 19.67 -5.22
N LYS A 319 -9.34 20.36 -4.09
CA LYS A 319 -8.98 19.75 -2.82
C LYS A 319 -9.74 18.43 -2.62
N ASN A 320 -9.00 17.37 -2.33
CA ASN A 320 -9.51 16.01 -2.04
C ASN A 320 -10.13 15.29 -3.24
N ILE A 321 -9.98 15.78 -4.49
CA ILE A 321 -10.40 15.06 -5.69
C ILE A 321 -9.19 14.85 -6.61
N VAL A 322 -8.73 13.62 -6.68
CA VAL A 322 -7.52 13.24 -7.43
C VAL A 322 -7.88 12.25 -8.52
N ALA A 323 -7.48 12.55 -9.75
CA ALA A 323 -7.54 11.58 -10.86
C ALA A 323 -6.16 10.99 -11.15
N THR A 324 -6.15 9.73 -11.57
CA THR A 324 -4.97 8.99 -12.02
C THR A 324 -5.28 8.32 -13.35
N ALA A 325 -4.33 8.33 -14.27
CA ALA A 325 -4.40 7.57 -15.53
C ALA A 325 -3.06 6.87 -15.77
N LYS A 326 -3.11 5.61 -16.21
CA LYS A 326 -1.94 4.78 -16.50
C LYS A 326 -2.13 4.02 -17.82
N TYR A 327 -1.03 3.83 -18.51
CA TYR A 327 -0.97 2.99 -19.70
C TYR A 327 0.22 2.04 -19.63
N PHE A 328 -0.05 0.77 -19.86
CA PHE A 328 0.96 -0.28 -19.92
C PHE A 328 1.09 -0.84 -21.34
N ASN A 329 2.33 -1.10 -21.76
CA ASN A 329 2.65 -1.77 -23.03
C ASN A 329 3.85 -2.71 -22.82
N GLY A 330 3.62 -4.00 -23.03
CA GLY A 330 4.63 -5.00 -22.80
C GLY A 330 4.24 -6.37 -23.33
N LYS A 331 4.67 -7.39 -22.60
CA LYS A 331 4.41 -8.79 -22.97
C LYS A 331 4.39 -9.71 -21.74
N ASP A 332 3.72 -10.84 -21.91
CA ASP A 332 3.84 -11.99 -21.02
C ASP A 332 5.14 -12.74 -21.36
N THR A 333 6.06 -12.81 -20.41
CA THR A 333 7.36 -13.49 -20.60
C THR A 333 7.28 -15.00 -20.34
N ALA A 334 6.16 -15.49 -19.83
CA ALA A 334 5.87 -16.91 -19.62
C ALA A 334 4.99 -17.49 -20.74
N ALA A 335 4.65 -16.70 -21.76
CA ALA A 335 3.85 -17.16 -22.90
C ALA A 335 4.53 -18.32 -23.64
N VAL A 336 3.72 -19.28 -24.08
CA VAL A 336 4.20 -20.43 -24.84
C VAL A 336 4.78 -19.99 -26.18
N ALA A 337 5.94 -20.52 -26.54
CA ALA A 337 6.61 -20.19 -27.80
C ALA A 337 5.68 -20.33 -29.02
N GLY A 338 5.63 -19.29 -29.85
CA GLY A 338 4.79 -19.23 -31.05
C GLY A 338 3.35 -18.73 -30.79
N LYS A 339 3.01 -18.28 -29.59
CA LYS A 339 1.77 -17.57 -29.28
C LYS A 339 2.00 -16.06 -29.18
N ASP A 340 0.92 -15.28 -29.33
CA ASP A 340 0.97 -13.83 -29.11
C ASP A 340 1.25 -13.59 -27.61
N ASP A 341 2.34 -12.88 -27.34
CA ASP A 341 2.80 -12.55 -25.97
C ASP A 341 2.51 -11.08 -25.60
N LYS A 342 1.79 -10.36 -26.45
CA LYS A 342 1.48 -8.95 -26.27
C LYS A 342 0.57 -8.69 -25.10
N ALA A 343 0.95 -7.69 -24.27
CA ALA A 343 0.16 -7.22 -23.14
C ALA A 343 0.04 -5.70 -23.19
N THR A 344 -1.19 -5.17 -23.20
CA THR A 344 -1.45 -3.74 -23.12
C THR A 344 -2.58 -3.49 -22.11
N GLY A 345 -2.49 -2.40 -21.34
CA GLY A 345 -3.49 -2.06 -20.36
C GLY A 345 -3.68 -0.55 -20.24
N VAL A 346 -4.91 -0.16 -19.93
CA VAL A 346 -5.28 1.20 -19.54
C VAL A 346 -5.96 1.13 -18.18
N PHE A 347 -5.57 2.02 -17.30
CA PHE A 347 -6.16 2.17 -15.97
C PHE A 347 -6.48 3.64 -15.72
N THR A 348 -7.66 3.90 -15.17
CA THR A 348 -8.05 5.23 -14.69
C THR A 348 -8.73 5.12 -13.34
N ARG A 349 -8.50 6.12 -12.50
CA ARG A 349 -9.03 6.20 -11.14
C ARG A 349 -9.43 7.63 -10.82
N VAL A 350 -10.51 7.80 -10.09
CA VAL A 350 -10.85 9.07 -9.44
C VAL A 350 -11.14 8.80 -7.96
N ASP A 351 -10.39 9.45 -7.10
CA ASP A 351 -10.56 9.41 -5.64
C ASP A 351 -11.21 10.70 -5.14
N PHE A 352 -12.26 10.54 -4.34
CA PHE A 352 -12.92 11.59 -3.55
C PHE A 352 -12.62 11.31 -2.08
N LEU A 353 -11.69 12.05 -1.49
CA LEU A 353 -11.19 11.87 -0.12
C LEU A 353 -11.99 12.72 0.87
N PHE A 354 -12.26 12.19 2.08
CA PHE A 354 -12.95 12.94 3.16
C PHE A 354 -12.40 12.59 4.54
#